data_22dc405def559b5a3d05100c6d54ebf9
#
_entry.id   22dc405def559b5a3d05100c6d54ebf9
#
_cell.length_a   1.000
_cell.length_b   1.000
_cell.length_c   1.000
_cell.angle_alpha   90.00
_cell.angle_beta   90.00
_cell.angle_gamma   90.00
#
_symmetry.space_group_name_H-M   'P 1'
#
loop_
_entity.id
_entity.type
_entity.pdbx_description
1 polymer ?
#
loop_
_entity_poly.entity_id
_entity_poly.type
_entity_poly.pdbx_seq_one_letter_code
_entity_poly.pdbx_strand_id
1 'polypeptide(L)'
;MKLLYTLTSYPPAIGGAQLHLHLLAQQFQAQHKIQVVSQWENQRTDWLLGTTLFAPTKSHNYTIDEIQVHRLGLSVWEKSCLAPFVPLYYPLMQVALPPIATCLERHLYPYAKDADLVHNVRAGREGLSYASWQVAQQRKIPFVFTPVHHPRWVGWRYKAFLKLYTLADLVIALTKAEKEVLIDLGVAEERIAVTGMGPVLAEKAVPRAFLQTYQLEEGPVVLFVGQNYRYKGYRELLQATRLVWKKLPEVNFVFIGPTVGSSSRDFAAFADRRIRHLGCVSLQEKTNALAACTLLCVPSTQESFGGVYPEAWSFAKPVIGCNIPAVTEVISEGVDGYLVAQKAEAIAERICYLLQNPTLATKMGLAGQQKVAERYTWQQIATLTAEAYQNVLG
;
A
#
# COMPACT_ATOMS: atom_id res chain seq x y z
N MET A 1 25.04 -3.14 -6.60
CA MET A 1 24.22 -2.63 -7.73
C MET A 1 23.91 -1.15 -7.52
N LYS A 2 23.65 -0.43 -8.61
CA LYS A 2 23.10 0.93 -8.62
C LYS A 2 21.63 0.83 -9.03
N LEU A 3 20.72 1.09 -8.10
CA LEU A 3 19.29 0.91 -8.28
C LEU A 3 18.61 2.27 -8.49
N LEU A 4 17.86 2.42 -9.57
CA LEU A 4 17.00 3.57 -9.78
C LEU A 4 15.56 3.21 -9.45
N TYR A 5 15.04 3.78 -8.38
CA TYR A 5 13.66 3.61 -7.95
C TYR A 5 12.80 4.78 -8.43
N THR A 6 11.64 4.46 -8.99
CA THR A 6 10.72 5.48 -9.49
C THR A 6 9.31 5.24 -8.99
N LEU A 7 8.62 6.28 -8.56
CA LEU A 7 7.21 6.27 -8.21
C LEU A 7 6.64 7.69 -8.20
N THR A 8 5.34 7.83 -8.37
CA THR A 8 4.71 9.15 -8.52
C THR A 8 4.93 10.05 -7.30
N SER A 9 4.81 9.53 -6.08
CA SER A 9 5.15 10.27 -4.86
C SER A 9 5.93 9.39 -3.89
N TYR A 10 6.82 10.00 -3.12
CA TYR A 10 7.69 9.34 -2.15
C TYR A 10 7.54 10.00 -0.77
N PRO A 11 7.91 9.36 0.34
CA PRO A 11 7.88 10.02 1.63
C PRO A 11 8.50 11.44 1.60
N PRO A 12 7.90 12.41 2.35
CA PRO A 12 6.94 12.24 3.44
C PRO A 12 5.48 11.99 3.03
N ALA A 13 5.15 11.86 1.73
CA ALA A 13 3.82 11.46 1.29
C ALA A 13 3.52 10.02 1.75
N ILE A 14 2.39 9.83 2.45
CA ILE A 14 2.04 8.55 3.09
C ILE A 14 1.13 7.72 2.19
N GLY A 15 1.54 6.49 1.92
CA GLY A 15 0.75 5.48 1.21
C GLY A 15 1.46 4.14 1.25
N GLY A 16 0.73 3.03 1.11
CA GLY A 16 1.30 1.68 1.22
C GLY A 16 2.44 1.42 0.22
N ALA A 17 2.25 1.79 -1.05
CA ALA A 17 3.27 1.62 -2.09
C ALA A 17 4.52 2.49 -1.85
N GLN A 18 4.34 3.73 -1.37
CA GLN A 18 5.42 4.65 -1.05
C GLN A 18 6.28 4.12 0.09
N LEU A 19 5.63 3.70 1.18
CA LEU A 19 6.30 3.15 2.35
C LEU A 19 6.93 1.79 2.05
N HIS A 20 6.29 0.95 1.23
CA HIS A 20 6.87 -0.31 0.78
C HIS A 20 8.22 -0.08 0.08
N LEU A 21 8.26 0.81 -0.92
CA LEU A 21 9.49 1.08 -1.65
C LEU A 21 10.56 1.74 -0.77
N HIS A 22 10.14 2.61 0.15
CA HIS A 22 11.06 3.29 1.07
C HIS A 22 11.74 2.30 2.04
N LEU A 23 10.96 1.43 2.67
CA LEU A 23 11.51 0.44 3.60
C LEU A 23 12.37 -0.62 2.88
N LEU A 24 12.01 -0.98 1.65
CA LEU A 24 12.85 -1.80 0.79
C LEU A 24 14.18 -1.10 0.47
N ALA A 25 14.13 0.19 0.14
CA ALA A 25 15.33 0.99 -0.12
C ALA A 25 16.24 1.05 1.11
N GLN A 26 15.69 1.22 2.32
CA GLN A 26 16.46 1.18 3.57
C GLN A 26 17.20 -0.15 3.77
N GLN A 27 16.59 -1.29 3.40
CA GLN A 27 17.27 -2.59 3.50
C GLN A 27 18.46 -2.69 2.52
N PHE A 28 18.33 -2.06 1.36
CA PHE A 28 19.35 -2.17 0.32
C PHE A 28 20.48 -1.14 0.41
N GLN A 29 20.28 0.00 1.08
CA GLN A 29 21.24 1.11 1.08
C GLN A 29 22.63 0.76 1.64
N ALA A 30 22.73 -0.24 2.52
CA ALA A 30 24.01 -0.69 3.08
C ALA A 30 24.90 -1.41 2.04
N GLN A 31 24.31 -2.01 1.01
CA GLN A 31 25.01 -2.85 0.02
C GLN A 31 24.89 -2.32 -1.40
N HIS A 32 23.96 -1.41 -1.66
CA HIS A 32 23.64 -0.91 -3.00
C HIS A 32 23.53 0.60 -3.02
N LYS A 33 23.92 1.21 -4.13
CA LYS A 33 23.67 2.65 -4.34
C LYS A 33 22.25 2.83 -4.83
N ILE A 34 21.43 3.57 -4.07
CA ILE A 34 20.04 3.79 -4.38
C ILE A 34 19.81 5.26 -4.72
N GLN A 35 19.10 5.47 -5.81
CA GLN A 35 18.52 6.76 -6.17
C GLN A 35 17.01 6.62 -6.33
N VAL A 36 16.27 7.56 -5.77
CA VAL A 36 14.81 7.62 -5.91
C VAL A 36 14.44 8.83 -6.74
N VAL A 37 13.59 8.62 -7.74
CA VAL A 37 12.99 9.72 -8.52
C VAL A 37 11.48 9.68 -8.35
N SER A 38 10.91 10.82 -7.92
CA SER A 38 9.48 11.03 -7.78
C SER A 38 9.02 12.24 -8.59
N GLN A 39 7.70 12.39 -8.75
CA GLN A 39 7.13 13.47 -9.56
C GLN A 39 6.20 14.39 -8.76
N TRP A 40 5.60 13.89 -7.69
CA TRP A 40 4.50 14.54 -6.99
C TRP A 40 4.70 14.52 -5.47
N GLU A 41 4.17 15.51 -4.77
CA GLU A 41 4.38 15.66 -3.32
C GLU A 41 3.15 15.32 -2.47
N ASN A 42 1.97 15.26 -3.10
CA ASN A 42 0.71 15.02 -2.40
C ASN A 42 0.29 13.56 -2.42
N GLN A 43 -0.58 13.20 -1.49
CA GLN A 43 -1.13 11.85 -1.37
C GLN A 43 -2.07 11.45 -2.52
N ARG A 44 -2.66 12.42 -3.22
CA ARG A 44 -3.54 12.17 -4.38
C ARG A 44 -2.73 11.91 -5.65
N THR A 45 -2.11 10.77 -5.72
CA THR A 45 -1.20 10.38 -6.80
C THR A 45 -1.90 10.08 -8.13
N ASP A 46 -3.18 9.74 -8.11
CA ASP A 46 -3.99 9.40 -9.29
C ASP A 46 -4.57 10.63 -10.03
N TRP A 47 -4.22 11.84 -9.61
CA TRP A 47 -4.70 13.07 -10.19
C TRP A 47 -3.82 13.51 -11.37
N LEU A 48 -4.29 13.25 -12.61
CA LEU A 48 -3.53 13.55 -13.82
C LEU A 48 -3.13 15.03 -13.92
N LEU A 49 -4.04 15.96 -13.61
CA LEU A 49 -3.73 17.41 -13.64
C LEU A 49 -2.61 17.76 -12.64
N GLY A 50 -2.61 17.13 -11.45
CA GLY A 50 -1.58 17.33 -10.45
C GLY A 50 -0.21 16.90 -10.94
N THR A 51 -0.12 15.75 -11.58
CA THR A 51 1.14 15.18 -12.09
C THR A 51 1.55 15.74 -13.47
N THR A 52 0.78 16.63 -14.06
CA THR A 52 1.07 17.30 -15.34
C THR A 52 1.03 18.82 -15.21
N LEU A 53 -0.11 19.44 -15.43
CA LEU A 53 -0.23 20.91 -15.49
C LEU A 53 0.04 21.59 -14.14
N PHE A 54 -0.33 20.96 -13.03
CA PHE A 54 -0.07 21.44 -11.67
C PHE A 54 1.16 20.83 -11.03
N ALA A 55 1.96 20.03 -11.75
CA ALA A 55 3.22 19.52 -11.25
C ALA A 55 4.13 20.68 -10.80
N PRO A 56 5.04 20.47 -9.84
CA PRO A 56 6.04 21.46 -9.47
C PRO A 56 6.78 22.02 -10.69
N THR A 57 7.08 23.31 -10.71
CA THR A 57 7.83 23.91 -11.83
C THR A 57 9.34 23.71 -11.71
N LYS A 58 9.83 23.53 -10.50
CA LYS A 58 11.25 23.29 -10.21
C LYS A 58 11.44 21.91 -9.63
N SER A 59 12.48 21.23 -10.05
CA SER A 59 12.94 20.00 -9.41
C SER A 59 13.40 20.30 -7.99
N HIS A 60 13.21 19.35 -7.10
CA HIS A 60 13.59 19.47 -5.69
C HIS A 60 14.31 18.20 -5.24
N ASN A 61 15.50 18.38 -4.67
CA ASN A 61 16.30 17.30 -4.11
C ASN A 61 16.19 17.35 -2.59
N TYR A 62 15.99 16.20 -1.98
CA TYR A 62 15.98 16.06 -0.53
C TYR A 62 16.48 14.67 -0.13
N THR A 63 16.79 14.52 1.13
CA THR A 63 17.22 13.25 1.71
C THR A 63 16.25 12.85 2.81
N ILE A 64 15.87 11.59 2.83
CA ILE A 64 15.07 11.00 3.90
C ILE A 64 15.69 9.65 4.27
N ASP A 65 15.99 9.44 5.55
CA ASP A 65 16.64 8.24 6.07
C ASP A 65 17.87 7.84 5.22
N GLU A 66 18.72 8.82 4.94
CA GLU A 66 19.95 8.72 4.12
C GLU A 66 19.73 8.40 2.63
N ILE A 67 18.47 8.19 2.19
CA ILE A 67 18.14 7.94 0.79
C ILE A 67 17.98 9.28 0.06
N GLN A 68 18.72 9.42 -1.05
CA GLN A 68 18.60 10.61 -1.93
C GLN A 68 17.36 10.52 -2.81
N VAL A 69 16.54 11.54 -2.76
CA VAL A 69 15.29 11.65 -3.52
C VAL A 69 15.32 12.88 -4.43
N HIS A 70 15.03 12.64 -5.69
CA HIS A 70 14.91 13.67 -6.72
C HIS A 70 13.45 13.80 -7.15
N ARG A 71 12.80 14.90 -6.78
CA ARG A 71 11.45 15.19 -7.25
C ARG A 71 11.53 16.01 -8.52
N LEU A 72 10.98 15.46 -9.61
CA LEU A 72 10.96 16.12 -10.90
C LEU A 72 10.07 17.35 -10.90
N GLY A 73 10.48 18.39 -11.62
CA GLY A 73 9.67 19.55 -11.94
C GLY A 73 9.43 19.64 -13.44
N LEU A 74 8.30 20.20 -13.84
CA LEU A 74 7.97 20.50 -15.23
C LEU A 74 7.94 22.01 -15.45
N SER A 75 8.75 22.53 -16.35
CA SER A 75 8.77 23.95 -16.70
C SER A 75 7.41 24.41 -17.24
N VAL A 76 7.16 25.72 -17.19
CA VAL A 76 5.92 26.30 -17.73
C VAL A 76 5.73 25.95 -19.20
N TRP A 77 6.82 25.93 -19.98
CA TRP A 77 6.79 25.56 -21.39
C TRP A 77 6.37 24.09 -21.59
N GLU A 78 6.95 23.15 -20.83
CA GLU A 78 6.57 21.75 -20.91
C GLU A 78 5.10 21.55 -20.55
N LYS A 79 4.61 22.21 -19.50
CA LYS A 79 3.20 22.20 -19.14
C LYS A 79 2.29 22.72 -20.26
N SER A 80 2.70 23.80 -20.93
CA SER A 80 1.98 24.32 -22.08
C SER A 80 1.94 23.33 -23.25
N CYS A 81 3.05 22.64 -23.50
CA CYS A 81 3.11 21.58 -24.52
C CYS A 81 2.26 20.35 -24.14
N LEU A 82 2.13 20.04 -22.87
CA LEU A 82 1.33 18.90 -22.39
C LEU A 82 -0.18 19.23 -22.30
N ALA A 83 -0.55 20.51 -22.19
CA ALA A 83 -1.93 20.94 -21.99
C ALA A 83 -2.93 20.37 -23.01
N PRO A 84 -2.65 20.26 -24.32
CA PRO A 84 -3.57 19.67 -25.28
C PRO A 84 -3.81 18.17 -25.06
N PHE A 85 -2.85 17.45 -24.49
CA PHE A 85 -2.91 15.99 -24.32
C PHE A 85 -3.66 15.60 -23.04
N VAL A 86 -3.72 16.46 -22.04
CA VAL A 86 -4.37 16.16 -20.76
C VAL A 86 -5.87 15.83 -20.91
N PRO A 87 -6.71 16.60 -21.62
CA PRO A 87 -8.12 16.24 -21.85
C PRO A 87 -8.27 15.00 -22.72
N LEU A 88 -7.30 14.71 -23.60
CA LEU A 88 -7.30 13.55 -24.48
C LEU A 88 -6.86 12.26 -23.77
N TYR A 89 -6.34 12.36 -22.57
CA TYR A 89 -5.75 11.22 -21.85
C TYR A 89 -6.71 10.02 -21.73
N TYR A 90 -7.94 10.26 -21.32
CA TYR A 90 -8.90 9.16 -21.20
C TYR A 90 -9.49 8.72 -22.54
N PRO A 91 -10.02 9.62 -23.38
CA PRO A 91 -10.64 9.19 -24.65
C PRO A 91 -9.62 8.66 -25.67
N LEU A 92 -8.42 9.19 -25.71
CA LEU A 92 -7.37 8.88 -26.69
C LEU A 92 -6.01 8.62 -26.00
N MET A 93 -5.97 7.71 -25.01
CA MET A 93 -4.78 7.44 -24.21
C MET A 93 -3.54 7.07 -25.07
N GLN A 94 -3.74 6.37 -26.17
CA GLN A 94 -2.64 6.01 -27.08
C GLN A 94 -1.95 7.23 -27.71
N VAL A 95 -2.68 8.34 -27.86
CA VAL A 95 -2.14 9.60 -28.39
C VAL A 95 -1.59 10.48 -27.29
N ALA A 96 -2.24 10.52 -26.14
CA ALA A 96 -1.90 11.43 -25.04
C ALA A 96 -0.76 10.94 -24.15
N LEU A 97 -0.67 9.64 -23.90
CA LEU A 97 0.35 9.05 -23.02
C LEU A 97 1.79 9.20 -23.54
N PRO A 98 2.09 8.95 -24.83
CA PRO A 98 3.46 9.07 -25.33
C PRO A 98 4.11 10.43 -25.10
N PRO A 99 3.53 11.59 -25.45
CA PRO A 99 4.15 12.89 -25.18
C PRO A 99 4.33 13.16 -23.68
N ILE A 100 3.39 12.71 -22.82
CA ILE A 100 3.53 12.84 -21.36
C ILE A 100 4.72 11.99 -20.87
N ALA A 101 4.80 10.74 -21.30
CA ALA A 101 5.88 9.83 -20.92
C ALA A 101 7.24 10.33 -21.42
N THR A 102 7.34 10.78 -22.69
CA THR A 102 8.60 11.31 -23.26
C THR A 102 9.06 12.60 -22.56
N CYS A 103 8.13 13.44 -22.13
CA CYS A 103 8.49 14.62 -21.33
C CYS A 103 9.15 14.22 -20.02
N LEU A 104 8.57 13.25 -19.29
CA LEU A 104 9.10 12.75 -18.02
C LEU A 104 10.38 11.93 -18.22
N GLU A 105 10.48 11.18 -19.29
CA GLU A 105 11.67 10.39 -19.65
C GLU A 105 12.91 11.27 -19.79
N ARG A 106 12.81 12.43 -20.43
CA ARG A 106 13.92 13.39 -20.56
C ARG A 106 14.47 13.83 -19.20
N HIS A 107 13.57 14.05 -18.23
CA HIS A 107 13.95 14.40 -16.85
C HIS A 107 14.51 13.22 -16.07
N LEU A 108 14.06 11.99 -16.38
CA LEU A 108 14.49 10.77 -15.70
C LEU A 108 15.82 10.24 -16.22
N TYR A 109 16.09 10.41 -17.51
CA TYR A 109 17.26 9.86 -18.21
C TYR A 109 18.63 10.13 -17.54
N PRO A 110 18.90 11.35 -17.01
CA PRO A 110 20.17 11.63 -16.33
C PRO A 110 20.40 10.74 -15.10
N TYR A 111 19.34 10.36 -14.39
CA TYR A 111 19.44 9.52 -13.17
C TYR A 111 19.64 8.04 -13.49
N ALA A 112 19.28 7.61 -14.69
CA ALA A 112 19.50 6.24 -15.15
C ALA A 112 20.88 6.00 -15.79
N LYS A 113 21.72 7.04 -15.89
CA LYS A 113 23.02 6.94 -16.59
C LYS A 113 23.90 5.80 -16.08
N ASP A 114 23.94 5.63 -14.77
CA ASP A 114 24.78 4.64 -14.11
C ASP A 114 23.97 3.56 -13.39
N ALA A 115 22.68 3.47 -13.65
CA ALA A 115 21.81 2.47 -13.02
C ALA A 115 22.03 1.09 -13.68
N ASP A 116 22.01 0.05 -12.86
CA ASP A 116 22.04 -1.34 -13.31
C ASP A 116 20.62 -1.84 -13.64
N LEU A 117 19.59 -1.27 -13.00
CA LEU A 117 18.18 -1.53 -13.28
C LEU A 117 17.29 -0.34 -12.86
N VAL A 118 16.09 -0.30 -13.42
CA VAL A 118 15.03 0.64 -13.01
C VAL A 118 13.89 -0.15 -12.38
N HIS A 119 13.53 0.16 -11.14
CA HIS A 119 12.36 -0.43 -10.49
C HIS A 119 11.28 0.63 -10.28
N ASN A 120 10.15 0.47 -10.93
CA ASN A 120 8.97 1.32 -10.76
C ASN A 120 7.92 0.63 -9.89
N VAL A 121 7.50 1.31 -8.83
CA VAL A 121 6.34 0.89 -8.05
C VAL A 121 5.14 1.74 -8.44
N ARG A 122 4.05 1.08 -8.79
CA ARG A 122 2.83 1.77 -9.21
C ARG A 122 2.26 2.63 -8.10
N ALA A 123 2.31 3.93 -8.32
CA ALA A 123 1.62 4.91 -7.50
C ALA A 123 1.18 6.05 -8.43
N GLY A 124 -0.11 6.14 -8.76
CA GLY A 124 -0.62 7.21 -9.60
C GLY A 124 -0.88 6.86 -11.06
N ARG A 125 -0.70 7.82 -11.95
CA ARG A 125 -0.96 7.65 -13.39
C ARG A 125 0.24 7.16 -14.15
N GLU A 126 -0.01 6.62 -15.33
CA GLU A 126 0.90 5.81 -16.14
C GLU A 126 2.15 6.56 -16.64
N GLY A 127 2.11 7.90 -16.71
CA GLY A 127 3.17 8.71 -17.34
C GLY A 127 4.57 8.41 -16.84
N LEU A 128 4.81 8.44 -15.51
CA LEU A 128 6.13 8.15 -14.94
C LEU A 128 6.52 6.68 -15.11
N SER A 129 5.56 5.75 -15.00
CA SER A 129 5.85 4.33 -15.17
C SER A 129 6.28 4.02 -16.60
N TYR A 130 5.64 4.63 -17.61
CA TYR A 130 6.08 4.52 -19.00
C TYR A 130 7.43 5.20 -19.25
N ALA A 131 7.66 6.39 -18.68
CA ALA A 131 8.95 7.05 -18.74
C ALA A 131 10.07 6.17 -18.16
N SER A 132 9.82 5.50 -17.06
CA SER A 132 10.74 4.57 -16.41
C SER A 132 11.07 3.37 -17.32
N TRP A 133 10.07 2.80 -17.95
CA TRP A 133 10.25 1.74 -18.94
C TRP A 133 11.05 2.23 -20.17
N GLN A 134 10.69 3.40 -20.73
CA GLN A 134 11.41 3.98 -21.89
C GLN A 134 12.90 4.21 -21.60
N VAL A 135 13.20 4.78 -20.43
CA VAL A 135 14.59 5.00 -19.98
C VAL A 135 15.35 3.68 -19.84
N ALA A 136 14.73 2.66 -19.25
CA ALA A 136 15.34 1.34 -19.13
C ALA A 136 15.65 0.73 -20.50
N GLN A 137 14.71 0.80 -21.45
CA GLN A 137 14.91 0.33 -22.82
C GLN A 137 16.05 1.07 -23.54
N GLN A 138 16.12 2.42 -23.45
CA GLN A 138 17.17 3.22 -24.06
C GLN A 138 18.56 2.91 -23.47
N ARG A 139 18.58 2.63 -22.15
CA ARG A 139 19.81 2.29 -21.44
C ARG A 139 20.19 0.81 -21.58
N LYS A 140 19.29 -0.02 -22.13
CA LYS A 140 19.43 -1.49 -22.24
C LYS A 140 19.69 -2.15 -20.87
N ILE A 141 18.95 -1.69 -19.86
CA ILE A 141 18.96 -2.24 -18.50
C ILE A 141 17.56 -2.76 -18.15
N PRO A 142 17.43 -3.72 -17.21
CA PRO A 142 16.16 -4.29 -16.85
C PRO A 142 15.19 -3.26 -16.28
N PHE A 143 13.90 -3.41 -16.66
CA PHE A 143 12.78 -2.69 -16.09
C PHE A 143 11.99 -3.62 -15.19
N VAL A 144 12.03 -3.35 -13.89
CA VAL A 144 11.27 -4.07 -12.85
C VAL A 144 10.03 -3.28 -12.50
N PHE A 145 8.90 -3.95 -12.38
CA PHE A 145 7.63 -3.31 -12.10
C PHE A 145 6.86 -3.99 -10.96
N THR A 146 6.53 -3.23 -9.90
CA THR A 146 5.62 -3.68 -8.84
C THR A 146 4.25 -3.03 -9.06
N PRO A 147 3.26 -3.76 -9.62
CA PRO A 147 1.97 -3.19 -10.00
C PRO A 147 1.06 -2.87 -8.81
N VAL A 148 1.20 -3.58 -7.68
CA VAL A 148 0.26 -3.52 -6.55
C VAL A 148 -1.17 -3.61 -7.09
N HIS A 149 -1.44 -4.66 -7.88
CA HIS A 149 -2.65 -4.74 -8.68
C HIS A 149 -3.91 -4.83 -7.81
N HIS A 150 -4.91 -4.06 -8.18
CA HIS A 150 -6.24 -4.14 -7.60
C HIS A 150 -7.25 -4.69 -8.62
N PRO A 151 -8.10 -5.66 -8.27
CA PRO A 151 -9.10 -6.24 -9.19
C PRO A 151 -10.05 -5.21 -9.84
N ARG A 152 -10.24 -4.04 -9.23
CA ARG A 152 -11.02 -2.92 -9.79
C ARG A 152 -10.33 -2.19 -10.95
N TRP A 153 -9.03 -2.42 -11.15
CA TRP A 153 -8.28 -1.75 -12.21
C TRP A 153 -8.36 -2.52 -13.52
N VAL A 154 -9.56 -2.68 -14.00
CA VAL A 154 -9.90 -3.33 -15.27
C VAL A 154 -10.54 -2.34 -16.25
N GLY A 155 -10.57 -2.72 -17.52
CA GLY A 155 -11.22 -1.94 -18.58
C GLY A 155 -10.31 -0.88 -19.22
N TRP A 156 -10.91 -0.11 -20.13
CA TRP A 156 -10.20 0.77 -21.05
C TRP A 156 -9.34 1.84 -20.38
N ARG A 157 -9.72 2.30 -19.19
CA ARG A 157 -8.99 3.33 -18.41
C ARG A 157 -7.65 2.85 -17.85
N TYR A 158 -7.43 1.55 -17.81
CA TYR A 158 -6.23 0.93 -17.25
C TYR A 158 -5.43 0.14 -18.27
N LYS A 159 -5.83 0.15 -19.55
CA LYS A 159 -5.15 -0.61 -20.64
C LYS A 159 -3.66 -0.34 -20.70
N ALA A 160 -3.25 0.92 -20.46
CA ALA A 160 -1.84 1.27 -20.51
C ALA A 160 -1.04 0.59 -19.39
N PHE A 161 -1.56 0.52 -18.16
CA PHE A 161 -0.90 -0.25 -17.11
C PHE A 161 -0.87 -1.74 -17.42
N LEU A 162 -1.99 -2.32 -17.87
CA LEU A 162 -2.04 -3.74 -18.22
C LEU A 162 -1.02 -4.08 -19.30
N LYS A 163 -0.85 -3.19 -20.30
CA LYS A 163 0.20 -3.33 -21.30
C LYS A 163 1.59 -3.23 -20.68
N LEU A 164 1.80 -2.32 -19.73
CA LEU A 164 3.10 -2.14 -19.08
C LEU A 164 3.52 -3.38 -18.28
N TYR A 165 2.56 -4.14 -17.70
CA TYR A 165 2.85 -5.39 -17.02
C TYR A 165 3.57 -6.39 -17.95
N THR A 166 3.09 -6.52 -19.20
CA THR A 166 3.69 -7.44 -20.18
C THR A 166 4.99 -6.93 -20.79
N LEU A 167 5.28 -5.63 -20.69
CA LEU A 167 6.51 -5.01 -21.18
C LEU A 167 7.66 -5.05 -20.16
N ALA A 168 7.37 -5.31 -18.89
CA ALA A 168 8.38 -5.39 -17.85
C ALA A 168 9.23 -6.66 -18.00
N ASP A 169 10.53 -6.54 -17.74
CA ASP A 169 11.45 -7.67 -17.72
C ASP A 169 11.21 -8.54 -16.49
N LEU A 170 10.81 -7.92 -15.37
CA LEU A 170 10.40 -8.57 -14.12
C LEU A 170 9.20 -7.85 -13.52
N VAL A 171 8.19 -8.61 -13.10
CA VAL A 171 7.05 -8.10 -12.33
C VAL A 171 7.10 -8.67 -10.92
N ILE A 172 7.01 -7.81 -9.91
CA ILE A 172 6.96 -8.22 -8.50
C ILE A 172 5.52 -8.19 -8.03
N ALA A 173 4.97 -9.36 -7.73
CA ALA A 173 3.68 -9.55 -7.08
C ALA A 173 3.84 -9.62 -5.56
N LEU A 174 2.84 -9.16 -4.81
CA LEU A 174 2.84 -9.22 -3.35
C LEU A 174 2.26 -10.54 -2.81
N THR A 175 1.45 -11.25 -3.61
CA THR A 175 0.82 -12.52 -3.27
C THR A 175 0.84 -13.46 -4.48
N LYS A 176 0.70 -14.77 -4.22
CA LYS A 176 0.48 -15.74 -5.30
C LYS A 176 -0.85 -15.49 -6.01
N ALA A 177 -1.86 -15.06 -5.26
CA ALA A 177 -3.15 -14.66 -5.86
C ALA A 177 -2.98 -13.49 -6.83
N GLU A 178 -2.13 -12.50 -6.53
CA GLU A 178 -1.78 -11.43 -7.48
C GLU A 178 -1.00 -11.99 -8.68
N LYS A 179 -0.07 -12.94 -8.47
CA LYS A 179 0.67 -13.62 -9.54
C LYS A 179 -0.28 -14.28 -10.53
N GLU A 180 -1.29 -15.06 -10.06
CA GLU A 180 -2.28 -15.69 -10.92
C GLU A 180 -3.04 -14.66 -11.77
N VAL A 181 -3.47 -13.55 -11.15
CA VAL A 181 -4.13 -12.47 -11.90
C VAL A 181 -3.20 -11.85 -12.95
N LEU A 182 -1.92 -11.71 -12.66
CA LEU A 182 -0.94 -11.16 -13.61
C LEU A 182 -0.71 -12.11 -14.78
N ILE A 183 -0.71 -13.44 -14.56
CA ILE A 183 -0.64 -14.45 -15.60
C ILE A 183 -1.90 -14.38 -16.50
N ASP A 184 -3.08 -14.28 -15.90
CA ASP A 184 -4.34 -14.11 -16.64
C ASP A 184 -4.38 -12.82 -17.48
N LEU A 185 -3.63 -11.80 -17.05
CA LEU A 185 -3.46 -10.54 -17.78
C LEU A 185 -2.35 -10.60 -18.84
N GLY A 186 -1.72 -11.77 -19.06
CA GLY A 186 -0.76 -12.04 -20.12
C GLY A 186 0.70 -11.81 -19.75
N VAL A 187 1.04 -11.72 -18.46
CA VAL A 187 2.44 -11.71 -18.02
C VAL A 187 2.97 -13.13 -17.99
N ALA A 188 4.12 -13.38 -18.59
CA ALA A 188 4.75 -14.70 -18.57
C ALA A 188 5.15 -15.08 -17.15
N GLU A 189 4.84 -16.32 -16.74
CA GLU A 189 5.01 -16.77 -15.35
C GLU A 189 6.44 -16.64 -14.83
N GLU A 190 7.42 -16.93 -15.68
CA GLU A 190 8.85 -16.84 -15.39
C GLU A 190 9.34 -15.39 -15.15
N ARG A 191 8.55 -14.41 -15.54
CA ARG A 191 8.81 -12.98 -15.26
C ARG A 191 8.14 -12.48 -13.98
N ILE A 192 7.50 -13.33 -13.19
CA ILE A 192 6.80 -12.90 -11.99
C ILE A 192 7.48 -13.48 -10.75
N ALA A 193 7.99 -12.61 -9.90
CA ALA A 193 8.47 -12.95 -8.57
C ALA A 193 7.42 -12.57 -7.51
N VAL A 194 7.24 -13.39 -6.47
CA VAL A 194 6.36 -13.10 -5.33
C VAL A 194 7.22 -12.79 -4.12
N THR A 195 7.13 -11.57 -3.59
CA THR A 195 7.97 -11.13 -2.47
C THR A 195 7.21 -10.90 -1.16
N GLY A 196 5.92 -10.59 -1.23
CA GLY A 196 5.16 -10.16 -0.07
C GLY A 196 5.40 -8.69 0.31
N MET A 197 5.00 -8.35 1.54
CA MET A 197 5.15 -7.02 2.10
C MET A 197 5.41 -7.12 3.61
N GLY A 198 6.40 -6.38 4.11
CA GLY A 198 6.70 -6.26 5.53
C GLY A 198 5.78 -5.27 6.25
N PRO A 199 5.70 -5.34 7.60
CA PRO A 199 4.93 -4.40 8.40
C PRO A 199 5.55 -2.99 8.38
N VAL A 200 4.71 -1.97 8.35
CA VAL A 200 5.12 -0.57 8.37
C VAL A 200 4.83 0.01 9.75
N LEU A 201 5.84 0.06 10.61
CA LEU A 201 5.72 0.42 12.02
C LEU A 201 6.79 1.43 12.42
N ALA A 202 6.50 2.23 13.44
CA ALA A 202 7.52 3.02 14.12
C ALA A 202 8.40 2.10 14.99
N GLU A 203 9.62 2.56 15.30
CA GLU A 203 10.62 1.76 16.02
C GLU A 203 10.13 1.28 17.40
N LYS A 204 9.40 2.12 18.12
CA LYS A 204 8.89 1.80 19.47
C LYS A 204 7.41 2.10 19.58
N ALA A 205 6.68 1.21 20.22
CA ALA A 205 5.25 1.42 20.54
C ALA A 205 5.08 1.87 21.99
N VAL A 206 4.15 2.80 22.22
CA VAL A 206 3.75 3.27 23.56
C VAL A 206 2.22 3.11 23.72
N PRO A 207 1.73 1.84 23.87
CA PRO A 207 0.29 1.55 23.86
C PRO A 207 -0.50 2.24 24.97
N ARG A 208 0.08 2.39 26.19
CA ARG A 208 -0.58 3.07 27.30
C ARG A 208 -0.88 4.54 26.99
N ALA A 209 0.05 5.24 26.36
CA ALA A 209 -0.17 6.64 25.98
C ALA A 209 -1.36 6.78 25.01
N PHE A 210 -1.50 5.85 24.06
CA PHE A 210 -2.63 5.81 23.14
C PHE A 210 -3.97 5.61 23.89
N LEU A 211 -4.04 4.61 24.77
CA LEU A 211 -5.25 4.33 25.56
C LEU A 211 -5.66 5.54 26.40
N GLN A 212 -4.72 6.21 27.08
CA GLN A 212 -4.96 7.40 27.90
C GLN A 212 -5.43 8.58 27.04
N THR A 213 -4.74 8.86 25.93
CA THR A 213 -5.06 10.00 25.04
C THR A 213 -6.50 9.91 24.53
N TYR A 214 -6.96 8.71 24.20
CA TYR A 214 -8.30 8.49 23.63
C TYR A 214 -9.34 7.97 24.62
N GLN A 215 -9.00 7.89 25.92
CA GLN A 215 -9.89 7.42 27.00
C GLN A 215 -10.46 6.03 26.66
N LEU A 216 -9.57 5.07 26.39
CA LEU A 216 -9.89 3.69 25.97
C LEU A 216 -9.40 2.66 27.02
N GLU A 217 -9.13 3.08 28.24
CA GLU A 217 -8.57 2.22 29.29
C GLU A 217 -9.58 1.21 29.80
N GLU A 218 -10.87 1.49 29.62
CA GLU A 218 -11.96 0.60 30.02
C GLU A 218 -12.44 -0.21 28.82
N GLY A 219 -12.24 -1.53 28.88
CA GLY A 219 -12.74 -2.49 27.89
C GLY A 219 -11.82 -2.75 26.70
N PRO A 220 -12.15 -3.81 25.92
CA PRO A 220 -11.38 -4.20 24.75
C PRO A 220 -11.52 -3.20 23.60
N VAL A 221 -10.45 -3.12 22.79
CA VAL A 221 -10.37 -2.21 21.63
C VAL A 221 -10.34 -3.01 20.32
N VAL A 222 -11.35 -2.84 19.49
CA VAL A 222 -11.39 -3.31 18.10
C VAL A 222 -10.87 -2.19 17.21
N LEU A 223 -9.76 -2.44 16.50
CA LEU A 223 -9.10 -1.45 15.65
C LEU A 223 -9.38 -1.71 14.17
N PHE A 224 -9.69 -0.65 13.44
CA PHE A 224 -9.70 -0.60 11.99
C PHE A 224 -8.62 0.39 11.51
N VAL A 225 -7.80 -0.05 10.56
CA VAL A 225 -6.78 0.81 9.92
C VAL A 225 -6.94 0.73 8.40
N GLY A 226 -7.24 1.86 7.77
CA GLY A 226 -7.39 1.95 6.33
C GLY A 226 -8.16 3.19 5.87
N GLN A 227 -8.00 3.54 4.61
CA GLN A 227 -8.81 4.60 4.01
C GLN A 227 -10.30 4.19 4.04
N ASN A 228 -11.19 5.11 4.40
CA ASN A 228 -12.61 4.83 4.58
C ASN A 228 -13.35 4.69 3.23
N TYR A 229 -12.83 3.83 2.33
CA TYR A 229 -13.55 3.36 1.16
C TYR A 229 -14.54 2.26 1.52
N ARG A 230 -15.66 2.19 0.82
CA ARG A 230 -16.71 1.16 1.06
C ARG A 230 -16.14 -0.26 1.00
N TYR A 231 -15.30 -0.55 0.02
CA TYR A 231 -14.70 -1.87 -0.12
C TYR A 231 -13.77 -2.28 1.03
N LYS A 232 -13.29 -1.33 1.86
CA LYS A 232 -12.51 -1.62 3.06
C LYS A 232 -13.36 -2.12 4.24
N GLY A 233 -14.69 -2.03 4.15
CA GLY A 233 -15.61 -2.60 5.13
C GLY A 233 -15.78 -1.80 6.42
N TYR A 234 -15.34 -0.53 6.46
CA TYR A 234 -15.52 0.31 7.64
C TYR A 234 -17.00 0.49 8.01
N ARG A 235 -17.89 0.52 7.00
CA ARG A 235 -19.32 0.72 7.18
C ARG A 235 -19.99 -0.50 7.81
N GLU A 236 -19.63 -1.67 7.33
CA GLU A 236 -20.12 -2.95 7.87
C GLU A 236 -19.59 -3.17 9.29
N LEU A 237 -18.35 -2.75 9.58
CA LEU A 237 -17.82 -2.75 10.94
C LEU A 237 -18.57 -1.74 11.83
N LEU A 238 -18.91 -0.53 11.36
CA LEU A 238 -19.76 0.41 12.08
C LEU A 238 -21.14 -0.19 12.41
N GLN A 239 -21.76 -0.90 11.46
CA GLN A 239 -23.02 -1.60 11.71
C GLN A 239 -22.85 -2.73 12.71
N ALA A 240 -21.73 -3.46 12.67
CA ALA A 240 -21.40 -4.54 13.59
C ALA A 240 -21.28 -4.05 15.04
N THR A 241 -20.90 -2.79 15.29
CA THR A 241 -20.77 -2.24 16.66
C THR A 241 -22.05 -2.45 17.49
N ARG A 242 -23.21 -2.18 16.90
CA ARG A 242 -24.51 -2.33 17.56
C ARG A 242 -24.83 -3.79 17.93
N LEU A 243 -24.36 -4.73 17.11
CA LEU A 243 -24.54 -6.17 17.36
C LEU A 243 -23.58 -6.66 18.43
N VAL A 244 -22.33 -6.20 18.42
CA VAL A 244 -21.32 -6.50 19.46
C VAL A 244 -21.77 -5.98 20.80
N TRP A 245 -22.24 -4.74 20.92
CA TRP A 245 -22.67 -4.13 22.18
C TRP A 245 -23.88 -4.79 22.83
N LYS A 246 -24.68 -5.53 22.08
CA LYS A 246 -25.75 -6.35 22.68
C LYS A 246 -25.22 -7.46 23.59
N LYS A 247 -23.96 -7.92 23.34
CA LYS A 247 -23.31 -9.00 24.08
C LYS A 247 -22.17 -8.50 24.97
N LEU A 248 -21.44 -7.48 24.52
CA LEU A 248 -20.23 -6.94 25.12
C LEU A 248 -20.32 -5.40 25.08
N PRO A 249 -21.05 -4.77 26.02
CA PRO A 249 -21.33 -3.34 25.98
C PRO A 249 -20.09 -2.44 26.21
N GLU A 250 -19.01 -2.99 26.76
CA GLU A 250 -17.76 -2.28 27.08
C GLU A 250 -16.79 -2.13 25.90
N VAL A 251 -17.07 -2.76 24.76
CA VAL A 251 -16.13 -2.79 23.62
C VAL A 251 -16.02 -1.42 22.96
N ASN A 252 -14.80 -0.96 22.79
CA ASN A 252 -14.45 0.26 22.07
C ASN A 252 -14.06 -0.05 20.62
N PHE A 253 -14.43 0.84 19.71
CA PHE A 253 -14.07 0.75 18.28
C PHE A 253 -13.26 1.97 17.87
N VAL A 254 -12.09 1.75 17.30
CA VAL A 254 -11.20 2.80 16.84
C VAL A 254 -11.00 2.66 15.33
N PHE A 255 -11.21 3.75 14.60
CA PHE A 255 -11.03 3.82 13.16
C PHE A 255 -9.93 4.83 12.83
N ILE A 256 -8.88 4.35 12.15
CA ILE A 256 -7.74 5.15 11.70
C ILE A 256 -7.71 5.14 10.18
N GLY A 257 -7.62 6.32 9.57
CA GLY A 257 -7.49 6.54 8.15
C GLY A 257 -8.34 7.69 7.62
N PRO A 258 -7.99 8.22 6.45
CA PRO A 258 -8.67 9.39 5.89
C PRO A 258 -10.13 9.08 5.52
N THR A 259 -10.98 10.05 5.74
CA THR A 259 -12.36 10.03 5.22
C THR A 259 -12.37 10.15 3.70
N VAL A 260 -13.22 9.37 3.05
CA VAL A 260 -13.40 9.38 1.61
C VAL A 260 -14.88 9.44 1.25
N GLY A 261 -15.23 10.34 0.35
CA GLY A 261 -16.61 10.49 -0.12
C GLY A 261 -17.59 10.81 1.00
N SER A 262 -18.59 9.92 1.21
CA SER A 262 -19.64 10.10 2.24
C SER A 262 -19.29 9.55 3.61
N SER A 263 -18.07 9.03 3.83
CA SER A 263 -17.74 8.34 5.09
C SER A 263 -17.90 9.21 6.33
N SER A 264 -17.67 10.52 6.24
CA SER A 264 -17.94 11.45 7.35
C SER A 264 -19.41 11.43 7.81
N ARG A 265 -20.36 11.30 6.87
CA ARG A 265 -21.79 11.18 7.20
C ARG A 265 -22.11 9.82 7.85
N ASP A 266 -21.45 8.76 7.36
CA ASP A 266 -21.62 7.42 7.95
C ASP A 266 -21.16 7.43 9.42
N PHE A 267 -19.99 8.00 9.74
CA PHE A 267 -19.53 8.14 11.13
C PHE A 267 -20.46 9.01 11.98
N ALA A 268 -20.98 10.12 11.46
CA ALA A 268 -21.94 10.98 12.18
C ALA A 268 -23.23 10.24 12.54
N ALA A 269 -23.69 9.31 11.69
CA ALA A 269 -24.88 8.49 11.96
C ALA A 269 -24.66 7.40 13.05
N PHE A 270 -23.40 7.13 13.41
CA PHE A 270 -23.00 6.18 14.46
C PHE A 270 -22.27 6.88 15.63
N ALA A 271 -22.65 8.13 15.93
CA ALA A 271 -22.06 8.87 17.05
C ALA A 271 -22.31 8.14 18.38
N ASP A 272 -21.26 7.61 18.99
CA ASP A 272 -21.25 6.94 20.29
C ASP A 272 -19.87 7.16 20.93
N ARG A 273 -19.84 7.31 22.29
CA ARG A 273 -18.58 7.53 23.02
C ARG A 273 -17.58 6.38 22.89
N ARG A 274 -18.03 5.19 22.52
CA ARG A 274 -17.19 4.00 22.30
C ARG A 274 -16.65 3.90 20.88
N ILE A 275 -17.00 4.83 19.99
CA ILE A 275 -16.43 4.94 18.64
C ILE A 275 -15.48 6.12 18.60
N ARG A 276 -14.23 5.87 18.21
CA ARG A 276 -13.23 6.90 17.94
C ARG A 276 -12.86 6.87 16.47
N HIS A 277 -13.17 7.93 15.74
CA HIS A 277 -12.74 8.13 14.37
C HIS A 277 -11.61 9.17 14.36
N LEU A 278 -10.36 8.72 14.19
CA LEU A 278 -9.17 9.55 14.39
C LEU A 278 -8.68 10.22 13.08
N GLY A 279 -9.24 9.82 11.93
CA GLY A 279 -8.74 10.32 10.65
C GLY A 279 -7.30 9.85 10.35
N CYS A 280 -6.52 10.70 9.67
CA CYS A 280 -5.10 10.43 9.45
C CYS A 280 -4.32 10.69 10.73
N VAL A 281 -3.51 9.73 11.15
CA VAL A 281 -2.63 9.83 12.30
C VAL A 281 -1.17 9.64 11.85
N SER A 282 -0.21 10.00 12.71
CA SER A 282 1.20 9.73 12.48
C SER A 282 1.50 8.22 12.45
N LEU A 283 2.64 7.83 11.86
CA LEU A 283 3.11 6.44 11.92
C LEU A 283 3.27 5.96 13.36
N GLN A 284 3.80 6.81 14.24
CA GLN A 284 3.94 6.51 15.66
C GLN A 284 2.59 6.23 16.32
N GLU A 285 1.61 7.04 16.02
CA GLU A 285 0.27 6.88 16.61
C GLU A 285 -0.47 5.66 16.07
N LYS A 286 -0.34 5.35 14.76
CA LYS A 286 -0.82 4.09 14.19
C LYS A 286 -0.17 2.89 14.89
N THR A 287 1.14 2.95 15.10
CA THR A 287 1.90 1.90 15.78
C THR A 287 1.43 1.70 17.22
N ASN A 288 1.21 2.80 17.94
CA ASN A 288 0.68 2.76 19.31
C ASN A 288 -0.73 2.14 19.35
N ALA A 289 -1.59 2.48 18.39
CA ALA A 289 -2.93 1.92 18.27
C ALA A 289 -2.92 0.41 18.02
N LEU A 290 -2.06 -0.07 17.10
CA LEU A 290 -1.87 -1.49 16.80
C LEU A 290 -1.37 -2.27 18.03
N ALA A 291 -0.44 -1.69 18.77
CA ALA A 291 0.07 -2.30 20.00
C ALA A 291 -0.99 -2.30 21.13
N ALA A 292 -1.86 -1.28 21.17
CA ALA A 292 -2.88 -1.10 22.20
C ALA A 292 -4.16 -1.89 21.94
N CYS A 293 -4.50 -2.19 20.68
CA CYS A 293 -5.75 -2.86 20.35
C CYS A 293 -5.80 -4.30 20.91
N THR A 294 -7.01 -4.81 21.10
CA THR A 294 -7.26 -6.22 21.44
C THR A 294 -7.26 -7.08 20.20
N LEU A 295 -7.84 -6.60 19.11
CA LEU A 295 -7.81 -7.24 17.79
C LEU A 295 -7.91 -6.19 16.66
N LEU A 296 -7.42 -6.55 15.49
CA LEU A 296 -7.59 -5.77 14.26
C LEU A 296 -8.74 -6.37 13.43
N CYS A 297 -9.64 -5.52 12.94
CA CYS A 297 -10.71 -5.93 12.03
C CYS A 297 -10.73 -5.03 10.79
N VAL A 298 -10.30 -5.56 9.65
CA VAL A 298 -10.31 -4.86 8.36
C VAL A 298 -10.96 -5.77 7.32
N PRO A 299 -12.31 -5.82 7.27
CA PRO A 299 -13.06 -6.73 6.42
C PRO A 299 -13.12 -6.19 4.97
N SER A 300 -11.97 -6.03 4.34
CA SER A 300 -11.80 -5.48 3.00
C SER A 300 -12.07 -6.51 1.92
N THR A 301 -12.90 -6.17 0.93
CA THR A 301 -13.16 -7.02 -0.26
C THR A 301 -12.19 -6.79 -1.40
N GLN A 302 -11.23 -5.88 -1.25
CA GLN A 302 -10.22 -5.59 -2.28
C GLN A 302 -8.87 -5.27 -1.61
N GLU A 303 -7.95 -6.21 -1.71
CA GLU A 303 -6.56 -6.08 -1.27
C GLU A 303 -5.62 -6.69 -2.30
N SER A 304 -4.39 -6.17 -2.37
CA SER A 304 -3.30 -6.84 -3.06
C SER A 304 -2.49 -7.72 -2.09
N PHE A 305 -2.48 -7.35 -0.80
CA PHE A 305 -1.79 -8.08 0.27
C PHE A 305 -2.51 -7.91 1.63
N GLY A 306 -2.83 -6.68 2.02
CA GLY A 306 -3.36 -6.37 3.34
C GLY A 306 -2.26 -6.17 4.39
N GLY A 307 -1.32 -5.26 4.13
CA GLY A 307 -0.16 -4.98 4.99
C GLY A 307 -0.49 -4.67 6.46
N VAL A 308 -1.73 -4.28 6.76
CA VAL A 308 -2.19 -4.04 8.13
C VAL A 308 -2.27 -5.32 8.99
N TYR A 309 -2.42 -6.50 8.38
CA TYR A 309 -2.46 -7.75 9.12
C TYR A 309 -1.09 -8.11 9.73
N PRO A 310 0.03 -8.13 8.96
CA PRO A 310 1.36 -8.25 9.55
C PRO A 310 1.70 -7.15 10.56
N GLU A 311 1.20 -5.93 10.37
CA GLU A 311 1.38 -4.85 11.34
C GLU A 311 0.75 -5.17 12.70
N ALA A 312 -0.48 -5.72 12.73
CA ALA A 312 -1.14 -6.16 13.96
C ALA A 312 -0.45 -7.39 14.58
N TRP A 313 -0.08 -8.36 13.76
CA TRP A 313 0.65 -9.55 14.20
C TRP A 313 2.02 -9.23 14.81
N SER A 314 2.68 -8.16 14.39
CA SER A 314 3.94 -7.71 15.02
C SER A 314 3.77 -7.42 16.52
N PHE A 315 2.54 -7.15 16.97
CA PHE A 315 2.17 -6.97 18.37
C PHE A 315 1.34 -8.14 18.94
N ALA A 316 1.43 -9.32 18.30
CA ALA A 316 0.69 -10.51 18.68
C ALA A 316 -0.84 -10.26 18.79
N LYS A 317 -1.42 -9.45 17.90
CA LYS A 317 -2.86 -9.17 17.86
C LYS A 317 -3.54 -10.06 16.83
N PRO A 318 -4.64 -10.76 17.18
CA PRO A 318 -5.41 -11.53 16.21
C PRO A 318 -6.11 -10.60 15.22
N VAL A 319 -6.34 -11.09 14.01
CA VAL A 319 -6.90 -10.30 12.92
C VAL A 319 -8.20 -10.90 12.37
N ILE A 320 -9.07 -10.03 11.86
CA ILE A 320 -10.27 -10.41 11.10
C ILE A 320 -10.17 -9.73 9.73
N GLY A 321 -10.14 -10.54 8.66
CA GLY A 321 -10.13 -10.10 7.27
C GLY A 321 -11.33 -10.65 6.49
N CYS A 322 -11.44 -10.28 5.19
CA CYS A 322 -12.43 -10.90 4.30
C CYS A 322 -11.89 -12.15 3.61
N ASN A 323 -12.81 -13.07 3.31
CA ASN A 323 -12.51 -14.24 2.51
C ASN A 323 -12.41 -13.85 1.02
N ILE A 324 -11.24 -13.35 0.64
CA ILE A 324 -10.86 -13.01 -0.75
C ILE A 324 -9.45 -13.56 -1.03
N PRO A 325 -9.13 -13.91 -2.28
CA PRO A 325 -7.90 -14.65 -2.63
C PRO A 325 -6.62 -14.07 -2.01
N ALA A 326 -6.37 -12.76 -2.12
CA ALA A 326 -5.16 -12.15 -1.56
C ALA A 326 -5.12 -12.22 -0.02
N VAL A 327 -6.25 -12.14 0.66
CA VAL A 327 -6.32 -12.16 2.14
C VAL A 327 -6.27 -13.59 2.68
N THR A 328 -6.85 -14.58 1.96
CA THR A 328 -6.77 -15.99 2.34
C THR A 328 -5.36 -16.57 2.22
N GLU A 329 -4.50 -15.98 1.41
CA GLU A 329 -3.08 -16.34 1.36
C GLU A 329 -2.31 -15.81 2.58
N VAL A 330 -2.69 -14.63 3.08
CA VAL A 330 -2.03 -13.97 4.21
C VAL A 330 -2.56 -14.49 5.54
N ILE A 331 -3.87 -14.56 5.73
CA ILE A 331 -4.52 -15.04 6.96
C ILE A 331 -4.82 -16.53 6.83
N SER A 332 -4.29 -17.33 7.75
CA SER A 332 -4.63 -18.74 7.91
C SER A 332 -5.84 -18.87 8.85
N GLU A 333 -7.01 -19.19 8.28
CA GLU A 333 -8.28 -19.30 9.01
C GLU A 333 -8.18 -20.17 10.26
N GLY A 334 -8.56 -19.63 11.41
CA GLY A 334 -8.54 -20.32 12.69
C GLY A 334 -7.16 -20.49 13.33
N VAL A 335 -6.07 -20.07 12.65
CA VAL A 335 -4.68 -20.20 13.15
C VAL A 335 -4.14 -18.85 13.63
N ASP A 336 -4.14 -17.83 12.78
CA ASP A 336 -3.62 -16.49 13.08
C ASP A 336 -4.65 -15.38 12.90
N GLY A 337 -5.88 -15.73 12.49
CA GLY A 337 -7.00 -14.83 12.34
C GLY A 337 -8.25 -15.53 11.84
N TYR A 338 -9.26 -14.72 11.53
CA TYR A 338 -10.51 -15.18 10.94
C TYR A 338 -10.83 -14.47 9.63
N LEU A 339 -11.44 -15.22 8.72
CA LEU A 339 -11.92 -14.76 7.43
C LEU A 339 -13.46 -14.68 7.45
N VAL A 340 -14.02 -13.53 7.11
CA VAL A 340 -15.45 -13.28 7.16
C VAL A 340 -15.99 -12.77 5.83
N ALA A 341 -17.28 -12.97 5.59
CA ALA A 341 -17.98 -12.17 4.59
C ALA A 341 -18.05 -10.71 5.07
N GLN A 342 -18.02 -9.74 4.14
CA GLN A 342 -18.19 -8.32 4.48
C GLN A 342 -19.66 -8.02 4.84
N LYS A 343 -20.14 -8.61 5.96
CA LYS A 343 -21.47 -8.44 6.51
C LYS A 343 -21.37 -8.16 8.02
N ALA A 344 -22.17 -7.23 8.50
CA ALA A 344 -22.13 -6.79 9.90
C ALA A 344 -22.30 -7.95 10.89
N GLU A 345 -23.18 -8.90 10.58
CA GLU A 345 -23.48 -10.07 11.42
C GLU A 345 -22.26 -10.98 11.55
N ALA A 346 -21.62 -11.34 10.42
CA ALA A 346 -20.45 -12.21 10.41
C ALA A 346 -19.24 -11.55 11.10
N ILE A 347 -19.06 -10.24 10.91
CA ILE A 347 -18.02 -9.45 11.58
C ILE A 347 -18.28 -9.43 13.10
N ALA A 348 -19.51 -9.11 13.52
CA ALA A 348 -19.87 -9.05 14.93
C ALA A 348 -19.72 -10.41 15.64
N GLU A 349 -20.11 -11.50 14.96
CA GLU A 349 -19.97 -12.86 15.49
C GLU A 349 -18.50 -13.17 15.81
N ARG A 350 -17.59 -12.92 14.86
CA ARG A 350 -16.16 -13.22 15.07
C ARG A 350 -15.50 -12.30 16.07
N ILE A 351 -15.89 -11.01 16.12
CA ILE A 351 -15.42 -10.08 17.17
C ILE A 351 -15.84 -10.61 18.55
N CYS A 352 -17.12 -10.91 18.74
CA CYS A 352 -17.60 -11.45 20.03
C CYS A 352 -16.91 -12.76 20.38
N TYR A 353 -16.73 -13.67 19.41
CA TYR A 353 -16.08 -14.94 19.64
C TYR A 353 -14.64 -14.77 20.14
N LEU A 354 -13.84 -13.91 19.50
CA LEU A 354 -12.47 -13.66 19.94
C LEU A 354 -12.40 -12.97 21.31
N LEU A 355 -13.27 -11.99 21.56
CA LEU A 355 -13.28 -11.26 22.84
C LEU A 355 -13.75 -12.13 24.01
N GLN A 356 -14.63 -13.10 23.76
CA GLN A 356 -15.07 -14.08 24.76
C GLN A 356 -14.10 -15.24 24.97
N ASN A 357 -13.10 -15.39 24.08
CA ASN A 357 -12.09 -16.47 24.15
C ASN A 357 -10.67 -15.86 24.15
N PRO A 358 -10.24 -15.16 25.20
CA PRO A 358 -8.97 -14.41 25.22
C PRO A 358 -7.74 -15.31 25.07
N THR A 359 -7.77 -16.54 25.58
CA THR A 359 -6.69 -17.51 25.40
C THR A 359 -6.51 -17.88 23.92
N LEU A 360 -7.60 -18.10 23.19
CA LEU A 360 -7.56 -18.38 21.76
C LEU A 360 -7.07 -17.15 20.98
N ALA A 361 -7.59 -15.96 21.32
CA ALA A 361 -7.17 -14.70 20.71
C ALA A 361 -5.65 -14.46 20.85
N THR A 362 -5.12 -14.71 22.06
CA THR A 362 -3.68 -14.61 22.32
C THR A 362 -2.88 -15.63 21.49
N LYS A 363 -3.34 -16.90 21.46
CA LYS A 363 -2.69 -17.94 20.65
C LYS A 363 -2.65 -17.58 19.17
N MET A 364 -3.74 -17.06 18.63
CA MET A 364 -3.80 -16.58 17.25
C MET A 364 -2.84 -15.42 16.98
N GLY A 365 -2.82 -14.43 17.87
CA GLY A 365 -1.90 -13.31 17.76
C GLY A 365 -0.43 -13.75 17.75
N LEU A 366 -0.05 -14.69 18.62
CA LEU A 366 1.30 -15.26 18.68
C LEU A 366 1.65 -16.05 17.40
N ALA A 367 0.70 -16.82 16.86
CA ALA A 367 0.90 -17.54 15.60
C ALA A 367 1.14 -16.56 14.43
N GLY A 368 0.38 -15.45 14.39
CA GLY A 368 0.61 -14.38 13.43
C GLY A 368 1.96 -13.69 13.60
N GLN A 369 2.39 -13.44 14.85
CA GLN A 369 3.71 -12.86 15.14
C GLN A 369 4.84 -13.76 14.66
N GLN A 370 4.74 -15.08 14.89
CA GLN A 370 5.69 -16.05 14.37
C GLN A 370 5.72 -16.03 12.84
N LYS A 371 4.56 -16.01 12.18
CA LYS A 371 4.47 -15.89 10.71
C LYS A 371 5.17 -14.64 10.19
N VAL A 372 5.04 -13.49 10.86
CA VAL A 372 5.77 -12.26 10.48
C VAL A 372 7.27 -12.48 10.58
N ALA A 373 7.76 -13.06 11.69
CA ALA A 373 9.18 -13.33 11.88
C ALA A 373 9.75 -14.31 10.83
N GLU A 374 8.96 -15.27 10.37
CA GLU A 374 9.34 -16.28 9.39
C GLU A 374 9.24 -15.83 7.93
N ARG A 375 8.32 -14.89 7.58
CA ARG A 375 7.97 -14.64 6.18
C ARG A 375 7.88 -13.19 5.78
N TYR A 376 7.64 -12.28 6.71
CA TYR A 376 7.27 -10.90 6.39
C TYR A 376 8.20 -9.85 7.01
N THR A 377 9.41 -10.23 7.44
CA THR A 377 10.41 -9.24 7.83
C THR A 377 10.91 -8.49 6.60
N TRP A 378 11.25 -7.22 6.75
CA TRP A 378 11.81 -6.44 5.65
C TRP A 378 13.10 -7.02 5.11
N GLN A 379 13.89 -7.70 5.97
CA GLN A 379 15.10 -8.41 5.54
C GLN A 379 14.76 -9.57 4.59
N GLN A 380 13.73 -10.36 4.87
CA GLN A 380 13.29 -11.44 3.99
C GLN A 380 12.72 -10.90 2.66
N ILE A 381 11.88 -9.85 2.73
CA ILE A 381 11.35 -9.18 1.53
C ILE A 381 12.49 -8.64 0.65
N ALA A 382 13.52 -8.04 1.26
CA ALA A 382 14.70 -7.56 0.55
C ALA A 382 15.50 -8.72 -0.07
N THR A 383 15.69 -9.84 0.65
CA THR A 383 16.37 -11.03 0.12
C THR A 383 15.65 -11.55 -1.13
N LEU A 384 14.33 -11.80 -1.04
CA LEU A 384 13.53 -12.27 -2.18
C LEU A 384 13.56 -11.29 -3.36
N THR A 385 13.55 -9.98 -3.06
CA THR A 385 13.63 -8.95 -4.10
C THR A 385 15.02 -8.91 -4.74
N ALA A 386 16.09 -9.08 -3.96
CA ALA A 386 17.45 -9.14 -4.48
C ALA A 386 17.69 -10.36 -5.38
N GLU A 387 17.17 -11.53 -4.98
CA GLU A 387 17.20 -12.74 -5.80
C GLU A 387 16.47 -12.53 -7.13
N ALA A 388 15.29 -11.89 -7.09
CA ALA A 388 14.55 -11.55 -8.30
C ALA A 388 15.31 -10.57 -9.21
N TYR A 389 16.02 -9.59 -8.63
CA TYR A 389 16.88 -8.68 -9.42
C TYR A 389 18.07 -9.41 -10.03
N GLN A 390 18.72 -10.33 -9.31
CA GLN A 390 19.82 -11.12 -9.84
C GLN A 390 19.38 -11.97 -11.02
N ASN A 391 18.21 -12.60 -10.95
CA ASN A 391 17.67 -13.42 -12.04
C ASN A 391 17.42 -12.64 -13.33
N VAL A 392 17.13 -11.33 -13.25
CA VAL A 392 16.87 -10.51 -14.44
C VAL A 392 18.13 -9.80 -14.94
N LEU A 393 19.18 -9.73 -14.12
CA LEU A 393 20.48 -9.18 -14.52
C LEU A 393 21.39 -10.21 -15.22
N GLY A 394 21.10 -11.51 -15.08
CA GLY A 394 21.84 -12.63 -15.66
C GLY A 394 22.91 -13.13 -14.73
#